data_4716605303f9c1c7d0ed013e16212b3b
#
_entry.id   4716605303f9c1c7d0ed013e16212b3b
#
_cell.length_a   1.000
_cell.length_b   1.000
_cell.length_c   1.000
_cell.angle_alpha   90.00
_cell.angle_beta   90.00
_cell.angle_gamma   90.00
#
_symmetry.space_group_name_H-M   'P 1'
#
loop_
_entity.id
_entity.type
_entity.pdbx_description
1 polymer ?
#
loop_
_entity_poly.entity_id
_entity_poly.type
_entity_poly.pdbx_seq_one_letter_code
_entity_poly.pdbx_strand_id
1 'polypeptide(L)'
;MPETDGAPRRDHRSQPRRSDGKRAANGAAGDHGASGRDAPLYGALDLGTNNCRLLIAKPSRDGFRVVDSFSRIVRLGEGLSRTGRLDDAAMDRAYEALLLCGERVAKRGVDSSRLMAVATQACRQAENGEAFIERVRLGTGLKLRIIDPVEEARLAVRGCLNLFDQSVEAVLVVDVGGGSTELNWLTKRGDAFVLEGWMSAPVGVVTLAERHPEPAGDLDGWYEAMVADMGAAIAEAPVNPALRDLFVSGRAHIVGTSGAITSLAGIHLGLRRYQRNLVDGLWMTRADCEAAADTLMRLGAAGRAAEPCIGPDRADLVLAGAAIMEAVQRAWPSERVRVADRGLREGLLLQQMREARKPSRRRRRGRS
;
A
#
# COMPACT_ATOMS: atom_id res chain seq x y z
N MET A 1 -61.18 -10.29 26.03
CA MET A 1 -61.86 -9.99 27.30
C MET A 1 -61.69 -11.12 28.26
N PRO A 2 -61.53 -10.94 29.58
CA PRO A 2 -61.20 -9.74 30.36
C PRO A 2 -59.79 -9.84 31.02
N GLU A 3 -59.13 -8.76 31.33
CA GLU A 3 -59.06 -7.99 32.58
C GLU A 3 -58.31 -8.71 33.71
N THR A 4 -57.49 -8.10 34.54
CA THR A 4 -57.20 -6.79 35.11
C THR A 4 -55.94 -6.95 35.96
N ASP A 5 -55.12 -5.93 36.06
CA ASP A 5 -54.97 -4.97 37.14
C ASP A 5 -53.84 -5.21 38.15
N GLY A 6 -53.08 -4.12 38.44
CA GLY A 6 -52.61 -3.82 39.73
C GLY A 6 -51.16 -3.34 39.91
N ALA A 7 -50.88 -2.05 39.73
CA ALA A 7 -49.78 -1.41 40.44
C ALA A 7 -50.19 -1.13 41.92
N PRO A 8 -49.26 -0.88 42.85
CA PRO A 8 -49.01 0.51 43.19
C PRO A 8 -47.57 0.90 43.60
N ARG A 9 -47.40 2.21 43.55
CA ARG A 9 -46.27 3.05 43.99
C ARG A 9 -46.04 2.96 45.53
N ARG A 10 -44.79 3.26 45.94
CA ARG A 10 -44.51 4.24 47.02
C ARG A 10 -43.08 4.69 47.09
N ASP A 11 -42.95 6.00 47.21
CA ASP A 11 -41.81 6.84 47.57
C ASP A 11 -41.15 6.46 48.91
N HIS A 12 -39.84 6.77 49.05
CA HIS A 12 -39.36 7.60 50.16
C HIS A 12 -37.97 8.20 49.89
N ARG A 13 -37.95 9.53 50.01
CA ARG A 13 -36.78 10.42 50.09
C ARG A 13 -35.94 10.13 51.34
N SER A 14 -34.65 10.39 51.25
CA SER A 14 -33.90 11.23 52.21
C SER A 14 -32.43 11.40 51.83
N GLN A 15 -32.02 12.61 51.54
CA GLN A 15 -30.70 13.22 51.82
C GLN A 15 -30.74 13.84 53.19
N PRO A 16 -29.65 14.40 53.79
CA PRO A 16 -28.22 14.52 53.41
C PRO A 16 -27.25 14.24 54.60
N ARG A 17 -25.94 14.25 54.41
CA ARG A 17 -24.96 14.92 55.32
C ARG A 17 -23.58 15.12 54.68
N ARG A 18 -23.13 16.37 54.70
CA ARG A 18 -21.76 16.86 54.43
C ARG A 18 -20.85 16.50 55.60
N SER A 19 -19.56 16.23 55.29
CA SER A 19 -18.45 16.55 56.21
C SER A 19 -17.22 16.95 55.42
N ASP A 20 -16.72 18.13 55.70
CA ASP A 20 -15.49 18.75 55.25
C ASP A 20 -14.27 18.01 55.80
N GLY A 21 -13.21 17.89 54.95
CA GLY A 21 -11.89 17.46 55.37
C GLY A 21 -10.82 18.01 54.41
N LYS A 22 -10.07 19.00 54.90
CA LYS A 22 -9.06 19.80 54.23
C LYS A 22 -7.75 19.04 53.93
N ARG A 23 -7.14 19.40 52.78
CA ARG A 23 -5.71 19.61 52.47
C ARG A 23 -4.73 18.44 52.53
N ALA A 24 -4.16 18.15 51.36
CA ALA A 24 -2.68 18.29 51.15
C ALA A 24 -2.40 18.40 49.65
N ALA A 25 -1.85 19.53 49.25
CA ALA A 25 -1.27 19.76 47.90
C ALA A 25 0.08 19.06 47.84
N ASN A 26 0.28 18.22 46.82
CA ASN A 26 1.63 17.91 46.32
C ASN A 26 1.56 17.95 44.80
N GLY A 27 2.25 18.98 44.24
CA GLY A 27 2.39 19.16 42.82
C GLY A 27 3.28 18.06 42.22
N ALA A 28 2.71 17.31 41.33
CA ALA A 28 3.44 16.65 40.28
C ALA A 28 3.12 17.40 39.00
N ALA A 29 4.11 18.17 38.48
CA ALA A 29 4.05 18.79 37.20
C ALA A 29 3.86 17.68 36.15
N GLY A 30 2.63 17.48 35.73
CA GLY A 30 2.31 16.67 34.57
C GLY A 30 2.86 17.39 33.34
N ASP A 31 3.84 16.79 32.73
CA ASP A 31 4.33 17.10 31.39
C ASP A 31 3.14 16.96 30.41
N HIS A 32 2.40 18.05 30.21
CA HIS A 32 1.42 18.16 29.14
C HIS A 32 2.20 18.23 27.82
N GLY A 33 2.55 17.03 27.31
CA GLY A 33 3.08 16.86 25.98
C GLY A 33 2.26 17.68 24.98
N ALA A 34 2.97 18.53 24.23
CA ALA A 34 2.48 19.46 23.23
C ALA A 34 1.26 18.91 22.46
N SER A 35 0.17 19.64 22.51
CA SER A 35 -1.09 19.30 21.85
C SER A 35 -0.81 19.08 20.35
N GLY A 36 -1.23 17.93 19.81
CA GLY A 36 -0.93 17.46 18.45
C GLY A 36 -1.48 18.33 17.29
N ARG A 37 -1.69 19.62 17.51
CA ARG A 37 -2.08 20.60 16.48
C ARG A 37 -0.87 21.18 15.75
N ASP A 38 0.31 21.25 16.36
CA ASP A 38 1.52 21.89 15.79
C ASP A 38 2.53 20.91 15.18
N ALA A 39 2.24 19.61 15.14
CA ALA A 39 3.15 18.66 14.51
C ALA A 39 3.21 18.89 12.98
N PRO A 40 4.44 18.97 12.41
CA PRO A 40 4.61 19.26 10.99
C PRO A 40 3.95 18.17 10.12
N LEU A 41 3.40 18.62 8.98
CA LEU A 41 2.86 17.72 7.96
C LEU A 41 3.96 17.25 7.02
N TYR A 42 3.86 16.00 6.60
CA TYR A 42 4.72 15.37 5.61
C TYR A 42 3.87 14.86 4.46
N GLY A 43 4.37 14.98 3.24
CA GLY A 43 3.73 14.47 2.03
C GLY A 43 4.57 13.40 1.34
N ALA A 44 3.91 12.38 0.83
CA ALA A 44 4.48 11.38 -0.06
C ALA A 44 3.61 11.28 -1.32
N LEU A 45 4.20 11.58 -2.47
CA LEU A 45 3.57 11.49 -3.78
C LEU A 45 4.27 10.40 -4.58
N ASP A 46 3.49 9.51 -5.16
CA ASP A 46 3.91 8.37 -5.95
C ASP A 46 3.20 8.42 -7.30
N LEU A 47 3.97 8.57 -8.37
CA LEU A 47 3.52 8.45 -9.75
C LEU A 47 3.97 7.11 -10.29
N GLY A 48 3.08 6.13 -10.19
CA GLY A 48 3.28 4.77 -10.69
C GLY A 48 2.85 4.59 -12.14
N THR A 49 3.03 3.38 -12.65
CA THR A 49 2.62 2.98 -14.01
C THR A 49 1.11 3.08 -14.21
N ASN A 50 0.32 2.74 -13.18
CA ASN A 50 -1.14 2.75 -13.27
C ASN A 50 -1.80 3.89 -12.47
N ASN A 51 -1.21 4.30 -11.36
CA ASN A 51 -1.84 5.22 -10.41
C ASN A 51 -0.96 6.43 -10.10
N CYS A 52 -1.60 7.59 -9.90
CA CYS A 52 -1.03 8.74 -9.19
C CYS A 52 -1.62 8.81 -7.79
N ARG A 53 -0.77 8.79 -6.75
CA ARG A 53 -1.20 8.69 -5.35
C ARG A 53 -0.47 9.71 -4.48
N LEU A 54 -1.22 10.42 -3.62
CA LEU A 54 -0.69 11.31 -2.60
C LEU A 54 -1.13 10.86 -1.22
N LEU A 55 -0.24 10.92 -0.25
CA LEU A 55 -0.52 10.70 1.16
C LEU A 55 0.07 11.85 1.98
N ILE A 56 -0.76 12.52 2.78
CA ILE A 56 -0.33 13.57 3.72
C ILE A 56 -0.58 13.09 5.14
N ALA A 57 0.44 13.17 5.98
CA ALA A 57 0.38 12.63 7.32
C ALA A 57 1.17 13.50 8.32
N LYS A 58 0.87 13.32 9.60
CA LYS A 58 1.64 13.87 10.71
C LYS A 58 2.21 12.76 11.59
N PRO A 59 3.39 12.96 12.21
CA PRO A 59 3.97 11.99 13.13
C PRO A 59 3.02 11.64 14.26
N SER A 60 3.03 10.37 14.69
CA SER A 60 2.34 9.88 15.88
C SER A 60 3.28 8.98 16.70
N ARG A 61 2.83 8.49 17.86
CA ARG A 61 3.62 7.54 18.69
C ARG A 61 3.91 6.25 17.93
N ASP A 62 2.90 5.75 17.21
CA ASP A 62 2.97 4.47 16.48
C ASP A 62 3.33 4.63 14.99
N GLY A 63 4.06 5.71 14.65
CA GLY A 63 4.48 6.00 13.28
C GLY A 63 3.93 7.31 12.76
N PHE A 64 2.77 7.32 12.11
CA PHE A 64 2.12 8.52 11.59
C PHE A 64 0.59 8.37 11.55
N ARG A 65 -0.09 9.51 11.50
CA ARG A 65 -1.54 9.60 11.29
C ARG A 65 -1.83 10.30 9.97
N VAL A 66 -2.58 9.64 9.10
CA VAL A 66 -3.03 10.20 7.82
C VAL A 66 -3.97 11.40 8.06
N VAL A 67 -3.72 12.49 7.33
CA VAL A 67 -4.49 13.74 7.37
C VAL A 67 -5.27 13.93 6.07
N ASP A 68 -4.67 13.53 4.94
CA ASP A 68 -5.30 13.58 3.62
C ASP A 68 -4.72 12.48 2.72
N SER A 69 -5.52 12.02 1.78
CA SER A 69 -5.08 11.05 0.77
C SER A 69 -5.79 11.34 -0.56
N PHE A 70 -5.07 11.04 -1.65
CA PHE A 70 -5.60 11.09 -3.00
C PHE A 70 -5.07 9.90 -3.79
N SER A 71 -5.92 9.34 -4.64
CA SER A 71 -5.54 8.29 -5.59
C SER A 71 -6.37 8.46 -6.85
N ARG A 72 -5.72 8.42 -8.01
CA ARG A 72 -6.36 8.42 -9.32
C ARG A 72 -5.65 7.43 -10.22
N ILE A 73 -6.43 6.62 -10.94
CA ILE A 73 -5.94 5.78 -12.02
C ILE A 73 -5.64 6.69 -13.20
N VAL A 74 -4.40 6.66 -13.70
CA VAL A 74 -3.90 7.50 -14.79
C VAL A 74 -3.43 6.68 -15.98
N ARG A 75 -3.17 5.36 -15.78
CA ARG A 75 -2.68 4.41 -16.81
C ARG A 75 -1.50 4.98 -17.59
N LEU A 76 -0.53 5.57 -16.88
CA LEU A 76 0.62 6.24 -17.51
C LEU A 76 1.47 5.29 -18.35
N GLY A 77 1.53 4.01 -17.97
CA GLY A 77 2.29 2.99 -18.69
C GLY A 77 1.51 2.24 -19.75
N GLU A 78 0.28 2.68 -20.08
CA GLU A 78 -0.52 2.06 -21.14
C GLU A 78 0.21 2.11 -22.48
N GLY A 79 0.41 0.94 -23.14
CA GLY A 79 1.10 0.82 -24.42
C GLY A 79 2.63 1.01 -24.36
N LEU A 80 3.22 1.32 -23.22
CA LEU A 80 4.65 1.59 -23.06
C LEU A 80 5.51 0.37 -23.48
N SER A 81 5.08 -0.84 -23.12
CA SER A 81 5.79 -2.08 -23.47
C SER A 81 5.96 -2.29 -24.98
N ARG A 82 5.04 -1.74 -25.77
CA ARG A 82 5.03 -1.86 -27.23
C ARG A 82 5.75 -0.70 -27.92
N THR A 83 5.64 0.52 -27.38
CA THR A 83 6.11 1.75 -28.04
C THR A 83 7.43 2.28 -27.51
N GLY A 84 7.84 1.91 -26.29
CA GLY A 84 8.97 2.49 -25.58
C GLY A 84 8.74 3.93 -25.11
N ARG A 85 7.53 4.49 -25.29
CA ARG A 85 7.21 5.89 -24.99
C ARG A 85 5.89 6.01 -24.23
N LEU A 86 5.79 7.01 -23.36
CA LEU A 86 4.51 7.41 -22.75
C LEU A 86 3.61 8.02 -23.81
N ASP A 87 2.35 7.60 -23.80
CA ASP A 87 1.29 8.15 -24.65
C ASP A 87 0.89 9.57 -24.20
N ASP A 88 0.61 10.46 -25.14
CA ASP A 88 0.28 11.88 -24.83
C ASP A 88 -0.97 12.00 -23.98
N ALA A 89 -2.04 11.24 -24.28
CA ALA A 89 -3.28 11.26 -23.49
C ALA A 89 -3.07 10.68 -22.08
N ALA A 90 -2.20 9.68 -21.94
CA ALA A 90 -1.81 9.14 -20.62
C ALA A 90 -0.99 10.16 -19.82
N MET A 91 -0.08 10.89 -20.46
CA MET A 91 0.66 11.98 -19.84
C MET A 91 -0.27 13.11 -19.39
N ASP A 92 -1.29 13.47 -20.18
CA ASP A 92 -2.26 14.50 -19.82
C ASP A 92 -3.11 14.07 -18.62
N ARG A 93 -3.61 12.83 -18.58
CA ARG A 93 -4.32 12.28 -17.41
C ARG A 93 -3.47 12.32 -16.14
N ALA A 94 -2.20 11.97 -16.26
CA ALA A 94 -1.25 11.99 -15.13
C ALA A 94 -0.95 13.43 -14.70
N TYR A 95 -0.78 14.35 -15.63
CA TYR A 95 -0.55 15.78 -15.36
C TYR A 95 -1.71 16.40 -14.60
N GLU A 96 -2.95 16.17 -15.01
CA GLU A 96 -4.15 16.63 -14.29
C GLU A 96 -4.22 16.07 -12.85
N ALA A 97 -3.88 14.80 -12.67
CA ALA A 97 -3.84 14.20 -11.33
C ALA A 97 -2.76 14.86 -10.45
N LEU A 98 -1.62 15.20 -11.04
CA LEU A 98 -0.51 15.87 -10.34
C LEU A 98 -0.86 17.35 -10.00
N LEU A 99 -1.59 18.07 -10.85
CA LEU A 99 -2.14 19.40 -10.51
C LEU A 99 -2.98 19.34 -9.24
N LEU A 100 -3.94 18.38 -9.17
CA LEU A 100 -4.77 18.19 -7.97
C LEU A 100 -3.95 17.79 -6.73
N CYS A 101 -2.87 17.03 -6.91
CA CYS A 101 -1.95 16.74 -5.82
C CYS A 101 -1.26 18.01 -5.31
N GLY A 102 -0.77 18.88 -6.22
CA GLY A 102 -0.16 20.16 -5.89
C GLY A 102 -1.11 21.09 -5.11
N GLU A 103 -2.35 21.21 -5.57
CA GLU A 103 -3.39 21.98 -4.87
C GLU A 103 -3.65 21.45 -3.45
N ARG A 104 -3.73 20.11 -3.26
CA ARG A 104 -3.92 19.51 -1.94
C ARG A 104 -2.74 19.76 -1.02
N VAL A 105 -1.50 19.62 -1.53
CA VAL A 105 -0.26 19.92 -0.80
C VAL A 105 -0.27 21.37 -0.32
N ALA A 106 -0.58 22.32 -1.21
CA ALA A 106 -0.67 23.75 -0.89
C ALA A 106 -1.80 24.04 0.12
N LYS A 107 -2.99 23.51 -0.10
CA LYS A 107 -4.16 23.68 0.80
C LYS A 107 -3.90 23.17 2.21
N ARG A 108 -3.13 22.09 2.35
CA ARG A 108 -2.75 21.52 3.65
C ARG A 108 -1.55 22.21 4.29
N GLY A 109 -0.87 23.09 3.58
CA GLY A 109 0.32 23.78 4.07
C GLY A 109 1.51 22.83 4.29
N VAL A 110 1.67 21.81 3.43
CA VAL A 110 2.84 20.94 3.48
C VAL A 110 4.04 21.69 2.93
N ASP A 111 5.06 21.88 3.75
CA ASP A 111 6.32 22.50 3.33
C ASP A 111 7.01 21.66 2.24
N SER A 112 7.56 22.33 1.22
CA SER A 112 8.20 21.65 0.08
C SER A 112 9.38 20.76 0.49
N SER A 113 10.08 21.09 1.58
CA SER A 113 11.15 20.26 2.14
C SER A 113 10.65 19.00 2.85
N ARG A 114 9.33 18.90 3.07
CA ARG A 114 8.63 17.77 3.69
C ARG A 114 7.71 17.04 2.72
N LEU A 115 7.84 17.31 1.42
CA LEU A 115 7.20 16.57 0.35
C LEU A 115 8.25 15.75 -0.39
N MET A 116 8.13 14.42 -0.34
CA MET A 116 8.84 13.53 -1.26
C MET A 116 7.89 13.10 -2.36
N ALA A 117 8.28 13.43 -3.60
CA ALA A 117 7.54 13.08 -4.80
C ALA A 117 8.43 12.20 -5.69
N VAL A 118 7.94 11.02 -6.02
CA VAL A 118 8.67 10.04 -6.83
C VAL A 118 7.86 9.60 -8.04
N ALA A 119 8.57 9.24 -9.09
CA ALA A 119 8.04 8.54 -10.25
C ALA A 119 8.78 7.20 -10.39
N THR A 120 8.07 6.16 -10.83
CA THR A 120 8.58 4.80 -10.84
C THR A 120 8.75 4.27 -12.27
N GLN A 121 8.48 3.00 -12.50
CA GLN A 121 8.84 2.25 -13.70
C GLN A 121 8.43 2.93 -15.02
N ALA A 122 7.19 3.43 -15.17
CA ALA A 122 6.74 4.01 -16.43
C ALA A 122 7.62 5.18 -16.89
N CYS A 123 7.92 6.12 -15.98
CA CYS A 123 8.81 7.24 -16.28
C CYS A 123 10.27 6.79 -16.48
N ARG A 124 10.71 5.76 -15.75
CA ARG A 124 12.07 5.25 -15.80
C ARG A 124 12.38 4.54 -17.13
N GLN A 125 11.42 3.82 -17.71
CA GLN A 125 11.59 3.06 -18.93
C GLN A 125 11.31 3.87 -20.20
N ALA A 126 10.48 4.89 -20.12
CA ALA A 126 10.07 5.63 -21.30
C ALA A 126 11.15 6.59 -21.80
N GLU A 127 11.38 6.64 -23.12
CA GLU A 127 12.27 7.60 -23.75
C GLU A 127 11.91 9.07 -23.45
N ASN A 128 10.60 9.37 -23.30
CA ASN A 128 10.09 10.71 -23.00
C ASN A 128 9.77 10.91 -21.49
N GLY A 129 10.19 10.00 -20.61
CA GLY A 129 9.90 10.05 -19.19
C GLY A 129 10.46 11.29 -18.50
N GLU A 130 11.74 11.60 -18.71
CA GLU A 130 12.39 12.79 -18.13
C GLU A 130 11.75 14.08 -18.64
N ALA A 131 11.42 14.16 -19.94
CA ALA A 131 10.74 15.32 -20.52
C ALA A 131 9.36 15.53 -19.88
N PHE A 132 8.64 14.45 -19.59
CA PHE A 132 7.36 14.51 -18.88
C PHE A 132 7.54 15.02 -17.44
N ILE A 133 8.53 14.53 -16.70
CA ILE A 133 8.82 15.02 -15.34
C ILE A 133 9.15 16.51 -15.33
N GLU A 134 9.92 16.98 -16.33
CA GLU A 134 10.24 18.41 -16.45
C GLU A 134 9.00 19.24 -16.79
N ARG A 135 8.11 18.77 -17.69
CA ARG A 135 6.81 19.39 -17.95
C ARG A 135 5.99 19.53 -16.64
N VAL A 136 5.95 18.48 -15.82
CA VAL A 136 5.26 18.51 -14.52
C VAL A 136 5.89 19.54 -13.60
N ARG A 137 7.20 19.58 -13.49
CA ARG A 137 7.92 20.54 -12.64
C ARG A 137 7.59 21.98 -13.02
N LEU A 138 7.60 22.30 -14.31
CA LEU A 138 7.32 23.65 -14.83
C LEU A 138 5.87 24.08 -14.59
N GLY A 139 4.92 23.17 -14.78
CA GLY A 139 3.50 23.52 -14.73
C GLY A 139 2.87 23.40 -13.33
N THR A 140 3.42 22.56 -12.44
CA THR A 140 2.82 22.31 -11.11
C THR A 140 3.71 22.75 -9.94
N GLY A 141 5.00 22.99 -10.17
CA GLY A 141 6.00 23.22 -9.13
C GLY A 141 6.40 21.96 -8.35
N LEU A 142 5.79 20.82 -8.61
CA LEU A 142 6.14 19.54 -7.98
C LEU A 142 7.48 19.03 -8.51
N LYS A 143 8.39 18.65 -7.61
CA LYS A 143 9.72 18.13 -7.94
C LYS A 143 9.70 16.61 -7.80
N LEU A 144 9.22 15.91 -8.83
CA LEU A 144 9.28 14.46 -8.87
C LEU A 144 10.70 14.01 -9.20
N ARG A 145 11.12 12.91 -8.56
CA ARG A 145 12.37 12.22 -8.83
C ARG A 145 12.07 10.81 -9.32
N ILE A 146 12.63 10.42 -10.45
CA ILE A 146 12.58 9.02 -10.90
C ILE A 146 13.47 8.20 -9.97
N ILE A 147 12.91 7.18 -9.33
CA ILE A 147 13.65 6.29 -8.42
C ILE A 147 14.04 4.99 -9.12
N ASP A 148 15.16 4.41 -8.70
CA ASP A 148 15.58 3.12 -9.17
C ASP A 148 14.79 1.97 -8.50
N PRO A 149 14.79 0.75 -9.09
CA PRO A 149 14.00 -0.36 -8.56
C PRO A 149 14.42 -0.80 -7.15
N VAL A 150 15.69 -0.65 -6.79
CA VAL A 150 16.22 -1.03 -5.46
C VAL A 150 15.68 -0.09 -4.38
N GLU A 151 15.65 1.22 -4.69
CA GLU A 151 15.07 2.21 -3.80
C GLU A 151 13.56 2.00 -3.64
N GLU A 152 12.84 1.75 -4.76
CA GLU A 152 11.42 1.43 -4.79
C GLU A 152 11.10 0.24 -3.86
N ALA A 153 11.81 -0.88 -4.04
CA ALA A 153 11.70 -2.08 -3.22
C ALA A 153 11.95 -1.83 -1.72
N ARG A 154 13.03 -1.11 -1.38
CA ARG A 154 13.34 -0.77 0.02
C ARG A 154 12.27 0.09 0.68
N LEU A 155 11.69 1.01 -0.07
CA LEU A 155 10.61 1.87 0.42
C LEU A 155 9.31 1.07 0.63
N ALA A 156 8.94 0.18 -0.31
CA ALA A 156 7.79 -0.70 -0.17
C ALA A 156 7.92 -1.60 1.07
N VAL A 157 9.06 -2.26 1.24
CA VAL A 157 9.36 -3.06 2.46
C VAL A 157 9.22 -2.22 3.73
N ARG A 158 9.79 -1.02 3.76
CA ARG A 158 9.70 -0.12 4.93
C ARG A 158 8.26 0.23 5.28
N GLY A 159 7.40 0.43 4.29
CA GLY A 159 5.98 0.70 4.48
C GLY A 159 5.23 -0.47 5.11
N CYS A 160 5.70 -1.70 4.90
CA CYS A 160 5.04 -2.93 5.32
C CYS A 160 5.59 -3.54 6.64
N LEU A 161 6.72 -3.05 7.18
CA LEU A 161 7.43 -3.68 8.32
C LEU A 161 6.52 -4.00 9.52
N ASN A 162 5.55 -3.14 9.83
CA ASN A 162 4.63 -3.33 10.96
C ASN A 162 3.62 -4.47 10.76
N LEU A 163 3.55 -5.05 9.56
CA LEU A 163 2.67 -6.17 9.23
C LEU A 163 3.40 -7.52 9.31
N PHE A 164 4.71 -7.52 9.54
CA PHE A 164 5.48 -8.75 9.63
C PHE A 164 5.15 -9.49 10.92
N ASP A 165 4.82 -10.77 10.79
CA ASP A 165 4.67 -11.66 11.94
C ASP A 165 6.07 -11.89 12.56
N GLN A 166 6.21 -11.49 13.81
CA GLN A 166 7.49 -11.59 14.51
C GLN A 166 7.83 -13.03 14.92
N SER A 167 6.92 -13.98 14.76
CA SER A 167 7.14 -15.39 15.09
C SER A 167 7.82 -16.17 13.95
N VAL A 168 7.84 -15.64 12.72
CA VAL A 168 8.43 -16.33 11.56
C VAL A 168 9.92 -16.02 11.37
N GLU A 169 10.59 -16.85 10.58
CA GLU A 169 12.00 -16.72 10.26
C GLU A 169 12.25 -15.98 8.95
N ALA A 170 11.27 -15.97 8.04
CA ALA A 170 11.38 -15.23 6.78
C ALA A 170 10.06 -14.60 6.36
N VAL A 171 10.17 -13.54 5.55
CA VAL A 171 9.04 -12.83 4.93
C VAL A 171 9.39 -12.54 3.47
N LEU A 172 8.45 -12.83 2.57
CA LEU A 172 8.52 -12.35 1.18
C LEU A 172 7.54 -11.19 1.03
N VAL A 173 8.05 -10.00 0.74
CA VAL A 173 7.22 -8.84 0.39
C VAL A 173 7.09 -8.79 -1.12
N VAL A 174 5.84 -8.81 -1.60
CA VAL A 174 5.46 -8.79 -3.02
C VAL A 174 4.70 -7.49 -3.27
N ASP A 175 5.29 -6.59 -4.03
CA ASP A 175 4.64 -5.35 -4.47
C ASP A 175 4.25 -5.48 -5.94
N VAL A 176 2.95 -5.66 -6.20
CA VAL A 176 2.41 -5.89 -7.55
C VAL A 176 2.11 -4.55 -8.19
N GLY A 177 3.05 -4.02 -8.95
CA GLY A 177 2.90 -2.77 -9.69
C GLY A 177 2.11 -2.91 -10.99
N GLY A 178 1.98 -1.80 -11.73
CA GLY A 178 1.34 -1.80 -13.05
C GLY A 178 2.21 -2.45 -14.11
N GLY A 179 3.49 -2.17 -14.12
CA GLY A 179 4.44 -2.64 -15.14
C GLY A 179 5.46 -3.65 -14.63
N SER A 180 5.72 -3.70 -13.33
CA SER A 180 6.64 -4.65 -12.69
C SER A 180 6.06 -5.21 -11.41
N THR A 181 6.67 -6.27 -10.92
CA THR A 181 6.41 -6.83 -9.58
C THR A 181 7.73 -6.97 -8.85
N GLU A 182 7.83 -6.30 -7.71
CA GLU A 182 9.00 -6.34 -6.84
C GLU A 182 8.85 -7.45 -5.79
N LEU A 183 9.81 -8.37 -5.77
CA LEU A 183 9.91 -9.44 -4.78
C LEU A 183 11.09 -9.16 -3.85
N ASN A 184 10.85 -9.16 -2.54
CA ASN A 184 11.84 -8.87 -1.53
C ASN A 184 11.83 -9.97 -0.48
N TRP A 185 12.90 -10.76 -0.42
CA TRP A 185 13.07 -11.83 0.57
C TRP A 185 13.84 -11.30 1.77
N LEU A 186 13.24 -11.44 2.94
CA LEU A 186 13.84 -11.02 4.19
C LEU A 186 13.93 -12.21 5.15
N THR A 187 15.04 -12.29 5.89
CA THR A 187 15.22 -13.24 7.00
C THR A 187 15.34 -12.52 8.32
N LYS A 188 14.90 -13.18 9.37
CA LYS A 188 14.98 -12.65 10.72
C LYS A 188 16.39 -12.82 11.27
N ARG A 189 16.99 -11.72 11.77
CA ARG A 189 18.31 -11.68 12.42
C ARG A 189 18.14 -10.98 13.78
N GLY A 190 18.06 -11.74 14.84
CA GLY A 190 17.65 -11.20 16.15
C GLY A 190 16.22 -10.67 16.09
N ASP A 191 16.02 -9.40 16.45
CA ASP A 191 14.71 -8.73 16.44
C ASP A 191 14.41 -7.97 15.12
N ALA A 192 15.27 -8.09 14.11
CA ALA A 192 15.13 -7.37 12.84
C ALA A 192 15.03 -8.32 11.63
N PHE A 193 14.28 -7.91 10.63
CA PHE A 193 14.29 -8.53 9.31
C PHE A 193 15.32 -7.84 8.41
N VAL A 194 16.18 -8.64 7.79
CA VAL A 194 17.26 -8.21 6.89
C VAL A 194 16.98 -8.70 5.49
N LEU A 195 17.18 -7.85 4.49
CA LEU A 195 17.00 -8.19 3.09
C LEU A 195 18.10 -9.18 2.65
N GLU A 196 17.70 -10.37 2.23
CA GLU A 196 18.58 -11.43 1.70
C GLU A 196 18.68 -11.38 0.18
N GLY A 197 17.61 -10.98 -0.48
CA GLY A 197 17.57 -10.84 -1.92
C GLY A 197 16.38 -10.03 -2.37
N TRP A 198 16.47 -9.53 -3.59
CA TRP A 198 15.35 -8.83 -4.23
C TRP A 198 15.42 -9.05 -5.74
N MET A 199 14.27 -8.95 -6.38
CA MET A 199 14.19 -8.86 -7.84
C MET A 199 13.01 -7.97 -8.23
N SER A 200 13.11 -7.36 -9.41
CA SER A 200 12.01 -6.72 -10.10
C SER A 200 11.70 -7.51 -11.35
N ALA A 201 10.60 -8.26 -11.34
CA ALA A 201 10.11 -8.95 -12.51
C ALA A 201 9.44 -7.94 -13.45
N PRO A 202 9.74 -7.91 -14.77
CA PRO A 202 9.13 -6.98 -15.74
C PRO A 202 7.70 -7.41 -16.10
N VAL A 203 6.93 -7.82 -15.12
CA VAL A 203 5.55 -8.30 -15.19
C VAL A 203 4.75 -7.62 -14.09
N GLY A 204 3.85 -6.72 -14.45
CA GLY A 204 2.87 -6.09 -13.58
C GLY A 204 1.47 -6.26 -14.15
N VAL A 205 0.45 -5.76 -13.46
CA VAL A 205 -0.95 -6.00 -13.87
C VAL A 205 -1.29 -5.42 -15.24
N VAL A 206 -0.71 -4.28 -15.61
CA VAL A 206 -0.94 -3.67 -16.94
C VAL A 206 -0.21 -4.46 -18.01
N THR A 207 1.09 -4.72 -17.84
CA THR A 207 1.89 -5.44 -18.83
C THR A 207 1.40 -6.87 -19.03
N LEU A 208 0.94 -7.54 -17.98
CA LEU A 208 0.40 -8.89 -18.07
C LEU A 208 -0.96 -8.93 -18.78
N ALA A 209 -1.86 -8.00 -18.46
CA ALA A 209 -3.15 -7.89 -19.13
C ALA A 209 -3.00 -7.50 -20.62
N GLU A 210 -2.02 -6.66 -20.97
CA GLU A 210 -1.71 -6.32 -22.36
C GLU A 210 -1.15 -7.50 -23.16
N ARG A 211 -0.33 -8.37 -22.53
CA ARG A 211 0.20 -9.59 -23.18
C ARG A 211 -0.85 -10.67 -23.36
N HIS A 212 -1.81 -10.75 -22.43
CA HIS A 212 -2.85 -11.76 -22.39
C HIS A 212 -4.22 -11.09 -22.39
N PRO A 213 -4.71 -10.53 -23.52
CA PRO A 213 -6.04 -9.95 -23.60
C PRO A 213 -7.09 -11.03 -23.35
N GLU A 214 -8.16 -10.67 -22.60
CA GLU A 214 -9.21 -11.60 -22.20
C GLU A 214 -9.92 -12.19 -23.43
N PRO A 215 -9.99 -13.53 -23.59
CA PRO A 215 -10.64 -14.15 -24.72
C PRO A 215 -12.16 -14.25 -24.54
N ALA A 216 -12.88 -14.53 -25.62
CA ALA A 216 -14.31 -14.81 -25.55
C ALA A 216 -14.65 -16.21 -24.97
N GLY A 217 -13.66 -17.10 -24.83
CA GLY A 217 -13.77 -18.46 -24.30
C GLY A 217 -12.48 -18.91 -23.65
N ASP A 218 -12.41 -20.15 -23.14
CA ASP A 218 -11.25 -20.74 -22.46
C ASP A 218 -10.59 -19.78 -21.44
N LEU A 219 -11.37 -19.35 -20.46
CA LEU A 219 -10.87 -18.45 -19.40
C LEU A 219 -9.84 -19.14 -18.50
N ASP A 220 -9.94 -20.46 -18.31
CA ASP A 220 -9.01 -21.23 -17.48
C ASP A 220 -7.64 -21.31 -18.12
N GLY A 221 -7.56 -21.65 -19.42
CA GLY A 221 -6.29 -21.66 -20.16
C GLY A 221 -5.66 -20.26 -20.27
N TRP A 222 -6.46 -19.23 -20.44
CA TRP A 222 -6.01 -17.86 -20.43
C TRP A 222 -5.41 -17.44 -19.08
N TYR A 223 -6.10 -17.78 -17.98
CA TYR A 223 -5.62 -17.48 -16.63
C TYR A 223 -4.31 -18.23 -16.32
N GLU A 224 -4.24 -19.52 -16.64
CA GLU A 224 -3.01 -20.31 -16.50
C GLU A 224 -1.86 -19.78 -17.34
N ALA A 225 -2.10 -19.25 -18.54
CA ALA A 225 -1.05 -18.60 -19.35
C ALA A 225 -0.46 -17.37 -18.65
N MET A 226 -1.29 -16.56 -17.99
CA MET A 226 -0.82 -15.44 -17.15
C MET A 226 0.01 -15.91 -15.96
N VAL A 227 -0.45 -16.97 -15.27
CA VAL A 227 0.30 -17.58 -14.16
C VAL A 227 1.65 -18.11 -14.63
N ALA A 228 1.69 -18.78 -15.78
CA ALA A 228 2.91 -19.33 -16.35
C ALA A 228 3.91 -18.23 -16.78
N ASP A 229 3.44 -17.13 -17.39
CA ASP A 229 4.27 -15.98 -17.77
C ASP A 229 4.97 -15.36 -16.55
N MET A 230 4.21 -15.11 -15.48
CA MET A 230 4.80 -14.62 -14.23
C MET A 230 5.72 -15.66 -13.59
N GLY A 231 5.32 -16.94 -13.60
CA GLY A 231 6.14 -18.04 -13.09
C GLY A 231 7.51 -18.12 -13.76
N ALA A 232 7.55 -17.98 -15.09
CA ALA A 232 8.79 -17.91 -15.86
C ALA A 232 9.64 -16.70 -15.48
N ALA A 233 9.01 -15.53 -15.27
CA ALA A 233 9.70 -14.30 -14.91
C ALA A 233 10.39 -14.35 -13.52
N ILE A 234 9.92 -15.23 -12.61
CA ILE A 234 10.47 -15.36 -11.25
C ILE A 234 11.23 -16.69 -11.03
N ALA A 235 11.38 -17.51 -12.06
CA ALA A 235 12.01 -18.85 -11.94
C ALA A 235 13.46 -18.78 -11.43
N GLU A 236 14.21 -17.73 -11.80
CA GLU A 236 15.61 -17.53 -11.44
C GLU A 236 15.76 -16.49 -10.33
N ALA A 237 14.94 -16.59 -9.27
CA ALA A 237 15.04 -15.67 -8.14
C ALA A 237 16.46 -15.70 -7.53
N PRO A 238 17.13 -14.54 -7.35
CA PRO A 238 18.52 -14.44 -6.92
C PRO A 238 18.66 -14.62 -5.40
N VAL A 239 18.15 -15.73 -4.87
CA VAL A 239 18.16 -16.05 -3.44
C VAL A 239 18.51 -17.49 -3.20
N ASN A 240 19.02 -17.78 -1.97
CA ASN A 240 19.33 -19.14 -1.59
C ASN A 240 18.08 -20.04 -1.67
N PRO A 241 18.11 -21.15 -2.44
CA PRO A 241 17.00 -22.08 -2.54
C PRO A 241 16.48 -22.62 -1.19
N ALA A 242 17.35 -22.72 -0.18
CA ALA A 242 16.96 -23.13 1.16
C ALA A 242 15.93 -22.19 1.85
N LEU A 243 15.79 -20.96 1.39
CA LEU A 243 14.72 -20.08 1.86
C LEU A 243 13.33 -20.63 1.54
N ARG A 244 13.19 -21.36 0.42
CA ARG A 244 11.92 -21.97 0.05
C ARG A 244 11.43 -22.96 1.09
N ASP A 245 12.32 -23.66 1.77
CA ASP A 245 11.96 -24.62 2.82
C ASP A 245 11.31 -23.97 4.03
N LEU A 246 11.63 -22.68 4.29
CA LEU A 246 10.96 -21.92 5.35
C LEU A 246 9.48 -21.66 5.00
N PHE A 247 9.18 -21.43 3.73
CA PHE A 247 7.80 -21.26 3.27
C PHE A 247 7.03 -22.58 3.32
N VAL A 248 7.61 -23.65 2.79
CA VAL A 248 7.00 -25.00 2.81
C VAL A 248 6.72 -25.48 4.24
N SER A 249 7.62 -25.18 5.19
CA SER A 249 7.48 -25.59 6.59
C SER A 249 6.62 -24.65 7.45
N GLY A 250 6.00 -23.62 6.87
CA GLY A 250 5.17 -22.65 7.59
C GLY A 250 5.94 -21.68 8.49
N ARG A 251 7.28 -21.65 8.39
CA ARG A 251 8.17 -20.73 9.13
C ARG A 251 8.36 -19.39 8.44
N ALA A 252 7.68 -19.17 7.32
CA ALA A 252 7.67 -17.92 6.57
C ALA A 252 6.25 -17.54 6.17
N HIS A 253 6.04 -16.28 5.78
CA HIS A 253 4.80 -15.84 5.15
C HIS A 253 5.04 -14.83 4.04
N ILE A 254 4.03 -14.61 3.22
CA ILE A 254 4.02 -13.58 2.19
C ILE A 254 3.32 -12.33 2.73
N VAL A 255 3.82 -11.14 2.37
CA VAL A 255 3.12 -9.86 2.49
C VAL A 255 2.87 -9.36 1.08
N GLY A 256 1.62 -9.34 0.66
CA GLY A 256 1.22 -8.82 -0.64
C GLY A 256 0.71 -7.38 -0.53
N THR A 257 1.27 -6.48 -1.34
CA THR A 257 0.82 -5.08 -1.40
C THR A 257 0.37 -4.69 -2.80
N SER A 258 -0.39 -3.67 -2.90
CA SER A 258 -0.91 -2.98 -4.08
C SER A 258 -2.44 -3.02 -4.22
N GLY A 259 -2.93 -2.33 -5.27
CA GLY A 259 -4.36 -2.30 -5.59
C GLY A 259 -4.93 -3.67 -6.00
N ALA A 260 -4.13 -4.52 -6.63
CA ALA A 260 -4.54 -5.86 -7.04
C ALA A 260 -4.81 -6.75 -5.81
N ILE A 261 -3.86 -6.81 -4.89
CA ILE A 261 -3.95 -7.65 -3.68
C ILE A 261 -5.07 -7.16 -2.75
N THR A 262 -5.21 -5.84 -2.59
CA THR A 262 -6.29 -5.27 -1.78
C THR A 262 -7.68 -5.48 -2.42
N SER A 263 -7.76 -5.62 -3.75
CA SER A 263 -9.00 -5.99 -4.43
C SER A 263 -9.37 -7.45 -4.17
N LEU A 264 -8.41 -8.39 -4.23
CA LEU A 264 -8.65 -9.80 -3.83
C LEU A 264 -9.18 -9.90 -2.41
N ALA A 265 -8.58 -9.16 -1.48
CA ALA A 265 -9.07 -9.08 -0.10
C ALA A 265 -10.49 -8.51 0.00
N GLY A 266 -10.81 -7.51 -0.81
CA GLY A 266 -12.17 -6.95 -0.88
C GLY A 266 -13.21 -7.97 -1.38
N ILE A 267 -12.87 -8.77 -2.37
CA ILE A 267 -13.70 -9.88 -2.89
C ILE A 267 -13.86 -10.97 -1.84
N HIS A 268 -12.76 -11.42 -1.24
CA HIS A 268 -12.79 -12.44 -0.16
C HIS A 268 -13.71 -12.01 1.00
N LEU A 269 -13.67 -10.74 1.40
CA LEU A 269 -14.53 -10.20 2.46
C LEU A 269 -15.96 -9.85 2.00
N GLY A 270 -16.30 -9.94 0.73
CA GLY A 270 -17.62 -9.55 0.19
C GLY A 270 -17.96 -8.09 0.44
N LEU A 271 -16.99 -7.18 0.37
CA LEU A 271 -17.19 -5.79 0.73
C LEU A 271 -18.01 -5.04 -0.32
N ARG A 272 -19.14 -4.46 0.07
CA ARG A 272 -19.94 -3.56 -0.78
C ARG A 272 -19.27 -2.20 -1.06
N ARG A 273 -18.26 -1.86 -0.28
CA ARG A 273 -17.43 -0.66 -0.44
C ARG A 273 -16.07 -0.96 0.16
N TYR A 274 -15.02 -0.50 -0.50
CA TYR A 274 -13.67 -0.65 0.02
C TYR A 274 -13.50 -0.04 1.41
N GLN A 275 -12.97 -0.82 2.35
CA GLN A 275 -12.75 -0.44 3.73
C GLN A 275 -11.32 -0.79 4.14
N ARG A 276 -10.44 0.22 4.13
CA ARG A 276 -9.01 0.05 4.43
C ARG A 276 -8.76 -0.65 5.78
N ASN A 277 -9.54 -0.30 6.79
CA ASN A 277 -9.40 -0.86 8.14
C ASN A 277 -9.71 -2.36 8.24
N LEU A 278 -10.43 -2.92 7.29
CA LEU A 278 -10.70 -4.37 7.21
C LEU A 278 -9.67 -5.09 6.33
N VAL A 279 -9.13 -4.39 5.32
CA VAL A 279 -8.22 -4.96 4.32
C VAL A 279 -6.76 -4.88 4.78
N ASP A 280 -6.32 -3.73 5.32
CA ASP A 280 -4.92 -3.54 5.73
C ASP A 280 -4.57 -4.38 6.95
N GLY A 281 -3.75 -5.37 6.75
CA GLY A 281 -3.37 -6.33 7.76
C GLY A 281 -4.26 -7.57 7.83
N LEU A 282 -5.17 -7.80 6.88
CA LEU A 282 -5.92 -9.03 6.76
C LEU A 282 -4.96 -10.22 6.52
N TRP A 283 -5.24 -11.34 7.16
CA TRP A 283 -4.64 -12.62 6.80
C TRP A 283 -5.57 -13.36 5.83
N MET A 284 -5.03 -13.79 4.72
CA MET A 284 -5.67 -14.71 3.78
C MET A 284 -4.87 -15.99 3.70
N THR A 285 -5.55 -17.10 3.57
CA THR A 285 -4.93 -18.38 3.20
C THR A 285 -4.71 -18.43 1.69
N ARG A 286 -3.94 -19.40 1.23
CA ARG A 286 -3.81 -19.69 -0.20
C ARG A 286 -5.19 -19.99 -0.81
N ALA A 287 -5.98 -20.82 -0.16
CA ALA A 287 -7.33 -21.16 -0.61
C ALA A 287 -8.27 -19.94 -0.69
N ASP A 288 -8.12 -18.94 0.21
CA ASP A 288 -8.88 -17.68 0.14
C ASP A 288 -8.51 -16.87 -1.10
N CYS A 289 -7.23 -16.85 -1.47
CA CYS A 289 -6.76 -16.17 -2.69
C CYS A 289 -7.29 -16.87 -3.95
N GLU A 290 -7.22 -18.20 -4.01
CA GLU A 290 -7.74 -19.02 -5.10
C GLU A 290 -9.26 -18.82 -5.26
N ALA A 291 -10.03 -18.91 -4.17
CA ALA A 291 -11.48 -18.69 -4.18
C ALA A 291 -11.88 -17.26 -4.63
N ALA A 292 -11.08 -16.25 -4.28
CA ALA A 292 -11.28 -14.89 -4.76
C ALA A 292 -11.01 -14.77 -6.27
N ALA A 293 -9.95 -15.42 -6.78
CA ALA A 293 -9.66 -15.47 -8.22
C ALA A 293 -10.75 -16.18 -9.01
N ASP A 294 -11.22 -17.34 -8.54
CA ASP A 294 -12.35 -18.08 -9.13
C ASP A 294 -13.63 -17.24 -9.17
N THR A 295 -13.89 -16.48 -8.12
CA THR A 295 -15.03 -15.58 -8.08
C THR A 295 -14.92 -14.51 -9.16
N LEU A 296 -13.74 -13.92 -9.34
CA LEU A 296 -13.46 -12.91 -10.36
C LEU A 296 -13.58 -13.48 -11.77
N MET A 297 -13.15 -14.73 -12.01
CA MET A 297 -13.34 -15.41 -13.31
C MET A 297 -14.81 -15.62 -13.61
N ARG A 298 -15.58 -16.17 -12.64
CA ARG A 298 -17.03 -16.40 -12.82
C ARG A 298 -17.84 -15.13 -13.07
N LEU A 299 -17.42 -13.99 -12.52
CA LEU A 299 -18.10 -12.71 -12.76
C LEU A 299 -18.00 -12.23 -14.21
N GLY A 300 -16.97 -12.66 -14.95
CA GLY A 300 -16.67 -12.12 -16.27
C GLY A 300 -16.36 -10.61 -16.25
N ALA A 301 -15.97 -10.04 -17.37
CA ALA A 301 -15.55 -8.63 -17.46
C ALA A 301 -16.64 -7.65 -16.96
N ALA A 302 -17.89 -7.84 -17.36
CA ALA A 302 -19.00 -6.98 -16.96
C ALA A 302 -19.30 -7.06 -15.45
N GLY A 303 -19.27 -8.28 -14.89
CA GLY A 303 -19.50 -8.48 -13.46
C GLY A 303 -18.37 -7.89 -12.62
N ARG A 304 -17.09 -8.06 -13.03
CA ARG A 304 -15.95 -7.41 -12.37
C ARG A 304 -16.05 -5.89 -12.38
N ALA A 305 -16.49 -5.30 -13.51
CA ALA A 305 -16.70 -3.85 -13.60
C ALA A 305 -17.84 -3.34 -12.71
N ALA A 306 -18.86 -4.16 -12.47
CA ALA A 306 -19.97 -3.84 -11.58
C ALA A 306 -19.64 -4.09 -10.09
N GLU A 307 -18.55 -4.82 -9.79
CA GLU A 307 -18.17 -5.15 -8.43
C GLU A 307 -17.70 -3.89 -7.66
N PRO A 308 -18.35 -3.53 -6.52
CA PRO A 308 -18.10 -2.26 -5.85
C PRO A 308 -16.65 -2.06 -5.32
N CYS A 309 -15.92 -3.15 -5.05
CA CYS A 309 -14.54 -3.10 -4.60
C CYS A 309 -13.51 -3.00 -5.73
N ILE A 310 -13.93 -3.20 -6.98
CA ILE A 310 -13.07 -3.19 -8.17
C ILE A 310 -13.37 -1.95 -9.00
N GLY A 311 -14.59 -1.84 -9.51
CA GLY A 311 -15.04 -0.80 -10.43
C GLY A 311 -14.52 -0.98 -11.86
N PRO A 312 -15.05 -0.20 -12.80
CA PRO A 312 -14.73 -0.34 -14.23
C PRO A 312 -13.25 -0.10 -14.54
N ASP A 313 -12.58 0.78 -13.78
CA ASP A 313 -11.20 1.17 -14.02
C ASP A 313 -10.15 0.08 -13.71
N ARG A 314 -10.56 -1.01 -13.01
CA ARG A 314 -9.66 -2.10 -12.58
C ARG A 314 -10.12 -3.47 -13.06
N ALA A 315 -11.30 -3.55 -13.67
CA ALA A 315 -11.93 -4.82 -14.05
C ALA A 315 -11.08 -5.68 -14.98
N ASP A 316 -10.29 -5.03 -15.84
CA ASP A 316 -9.35 -5.62 -16.78
C ASP A 316 -8.01 -6.02 -16.15
N LEU A 317 -7.67 -5.50 -14.99
CA LEU A 317 -6.37 -5.68 -14.34
C LEU A 317 -6.40 -6.63 -13.14
N VAL A 318 -7.57 -6.85 -12.55
CA VAL A 318 -7.66 -7.55 -11.26
C VAL A 318 -7.27 -9.03 -11.37
N LEU A 319 -7.62 -9.70 -12.49
CA LEU A 319 -7.24 -11.10 -12.73
C LEU A 319 -5.74 -11.26 -13.02
N ALA A 320 -5.13 -10.31 -13.73
CA ALA A 320 -3.67 -10.29 -13.88
C ALA A 320 -2.98 -10.19 -12.51
N GLY A 321 -3.52 -9.42 -11.59
CA GLY A 321 -3.02 -9.35 -10.22
C GLY A 321 -3.20 -10.65 -9.42
N ALA A 322 -4.32 -11.35 -9.60
CA ALA A 322 -4.56 -12.67 -9.02
C ALA A 322 -3.56 -13.70 -9.57
N ALA A 323 -3.35 -13.74 -10.88
CA ALA A 323 -2.41 -14.65 -11.55
C ALA A 323 -0.96 -14.42 -11.09
N ILE A 324 -0.54 -13.15 -10.94
CA ILE A 324 0.77 -12.79 -10.37
C ILE A 324 0.92 -13.37 -8.97
N MET A 325 -0.08 -13.16 -8.11
CA MET A 325 -0.02 -13.64 -6.73
C MET A 325 -0.01 -15.17 -6.66
N GLU A 326 -0.77 -15.83 -7.50
CA GLU A 326 -0.78 -17.30 -7.60
C GLU A 326 0.56 -17.86 -8.08
N ALA A 327 1.17 -17.27 -9.11
CA ALA A 327 2.50 -17.66 -9.57
C ALA A 327 3.54 -17.54 -8.44
N VAL A 328 3.49 -16.46 -7.66
CA VAL A 328 4.37 -16.28 -6.49
C VAL A 328 4.11 -17.36 -5.45
N GLN A 329 2.86 -17.68 -5.14
CA GLN A 329 2.52 -18.72 -4.17
C GLN A 329 2.87 -20.15 -4.65
N ARG A 330 2.87 -20.41 -5.97
CA ARG A 330 3.37 -21.67 -6.54
C ARG A 330 4.90 -21.78 -6.41
N ALA A 331 5.62 -20.70 -6.63
CA ALA A 331 7.08 -20.67 -6.49
C ALA A 331 7.52 -20.69 -5.02
N TRP A 332 6.83 -19.95 -4.15
CA TRP A 332 7.10 -19.77 -2.72
C TRP A 332 5.88 -20.21 -1.91
N PRO A 333 5.68 -21.52 -1.68
CA PRO A 333 4.47 -22.07 -1.08
C PRO A 333 4.28 -21.56 0.35
N SER A 334 3.37 -20.62 0.53
CA SER A 334 3.00 -20.06 1.82
C SER A 334 1.51 -20.27 2.05
N GLU A 335 1.18 -20.87 3.18
CA GLU A 335 -0.21 -21.03 3.61
C GLU A 335 -0.88 -19.69 3.99
N ARG A 336 -0.06 -18.65 4.25
CA ARG A 336 -0.55 -17.37 4.73
C ARG A 336 -0.01 -16.19 3.93
N VAL A 337 -0.93 -15.33 3.54
CA VAL A 337 -0.64 -14.03 2.90
C VAL A 337 -1.17 -12.92 3.80
N ARG A 338 -0.29 -11.99 4.19
CA ARG A 338 -0.69 -10.77 4.87
C ARG A 338 -0.97 -9.69 3.83
N VAL A 339 -2.17 -9.16 3.82
CA VAL A 339 -2.56 -8.09 2.88
C VAL A 339 -2.08 -6.74 3.42
N ALA A 340 -1.41 -5.96 2.58
CA ALA A 340 -0.95 -4.62 2.91
C ALA A 340 -1.62 -3.56 2.01
N ASP A 341 -2.40 -2.65 2.60
CA ASP A 341 -2.81 -1.40 1.94
C ASP A 341 -1.85 -0.27 2.31
N ARG A 342 -0.58 -0.61 2.27
CA ARG A 342 0.57 0.28 2.53
C ARG A 342 1.77 -0.23 1.73
N GLY A 343 2.73 0.66 1.44
CA GLY A 343 3.89 0.32 0.61
C GLY A 343 4.78 1.53 0.43
N LEU A 344 5.09 1.88 -0.82
CA LEU A 344 6.02 2.94 -1.20
C LEU A 344 5.74 4.29 -0.50
N ARG A 345 4.50 4.77 -0.49
CA ARG A 345 4.13 6.08 0.11
C ARG A 345 4.35 6.11 1.63
N GLU A 346 3.96 5.05 2.31
CA GLU A 346 4.17 4.89 3.74
C GLU A 346 5.66 4.80 4.06
N GLY A 347 6.43 4.10 3.22
CA GLY A 347 7.89 4.05 3.31
C GLY A 347 8.55 5.41 3.14
N LEU A 348 8.11 6.22 2.17
CA LEU A 348 8.56 7.60 1.96
C LEU A 348 8.28 8.47 3.20
N LEU A 349 7.07 8.43 3.76
CA LEU A 349 6.72 9.17 4.97
C LEU A 349 7.59 8.77 6.17
N LEU A 350 7.73 7.46 6.42
CA LEU A 350 8.56 6.96 7.52
C LEU A 350 10.03 7.33 7.36
N GLN A 351 10.54 7.35 6.13
CA GLN A 351 11.89 7.79 5.84
C GLN A 351 12.09 9.27 6.19
N GLN A 352 11.23 10.15 5.67
CA GLN A 352 11.30 11.59 5.94
C GLN A 352 11.22 11.91 7.43
N MET A 353 10.24 11.30 8.13
CA MET A 353 10.04 11.53 9.56
C MET A 353 11.24 11.03 10.39
N ARG A 354 11.89 9.94 9.97
CA ARG A 354 13.12 9.45 10.62
C ARG A 354 14.30 10.38 10.38
N GLU A 355 14.45 10.90 9.17
CA GLU A 355 15.53 11.83 8.83
C GLU A 355 15.37 13.15 9.58
N ALA A 356 14.16 13.67 9.71
CA ALA A 356 13.85 14.88 10.47
C ALA A 356 14.12 14.74 11.99
N ARG A 357 14.05 13.52 12.54
CA ARG A 357 14.38 13.24 13.96
C ARG A 357 15.88 13.13 14.25
N LYS A 358 16.73 12.97 13.23
CA LYS A 358 18.18 12.92 13.42
C LYS A 358 18.68 14.31 13.83
N PRO A 359 19.41 14.46 14.96
CA PRO A 359 19.95 15.75 15.36
C PRO A 359 20.88 16.28 14.28
N SER A 360 20.65 17.51 13.82
CA SER A 360 21.48 18.12 12.79
C SER A 360 22.92 18.20 13.27
N ARG A 361 23.85 17.53 12.59
CA ARG A 361 25.30 17.58 12.87
C ARG A 361 25.90 19.01 12.82
N ARG A 362 25.15 20.00 12.35
CA ARG A 362 25.60 21.40 12.23
C ARG A 362 25.70 22.17 13.55
N ARG A 363 25.06 21.74 14.65
CA ARG A 363 25.14 22.48 15.93
C ARG A 363 26.39 22.21 16.80
N ARG A 364 27.29 21.29 16.40
CA ARG A 364 28.51 20.95 17.20
C ARG A 364 29.79 21.69 16.76
N ARG A 365 29.78 22.51 15.70
CA ARG A 365 30.99 23.26 15.25
C ARG A 365 31.01 24.73 15.63
N GLY A 366 30.20 25.18 16.56
CA GLY A 366 30.10 26.56 17.01
C GLY A 366 30.30 26.78 18.51
N ARG A 367 31.09 25.93 19.18
CA ARG A 367 31.59 26.17 20.55
C ARG A 367 32.97 25.56 20.67
N SER A 368 33.97 26.28 20.20
CA SER A 368 35.37 26.20 20.61
C SER A 368 35.96 27.59 20.49
#